data_cc8e60b43f6d98a8d5e20b356c576e5f
#
_entry.id   cc8e60b43f6d98a8d5e20b356c576e5f
#
_cell.length_a   1.000
_cell.length_b   1.000
_cell.length_c   1.000
_cell.angle_alpha   90.00
_cell.angle_beta   90.00
_cell.angle_gamma   90.00
#
_symmetry.space_group_name_H-M   'P 1'
#
loop_
_entity.id
_entity.type
_entity.pdbx_description
1 polymer ?
#
loop_
_entity_poly.entity_id
_entity_poly.type
_entity_poly.pdbx_seq_one_letter_code
_entity_poly.pdbx_strand_id
1 'polypeptide(L)'
;MTTDTDKRAATQRINKLRTEIAHHRYLYHVLDRQEISDAALDSLKCELTELEDAYPSLVTEQSPTQRVAGAVKSGLKKIAHDVRMLSIEDAFSRKDVETWLSRLYQRFGVETPELFCEVKMDGLAVALRYEEGELHRAVTRGTGQVGEDVTHNARAIVAIPLSLRQPTDDDLRVLKAEGIGESALKQLGDVTKLSLEIRGEAYMPKDVFEAMNKREKKQGREGFANPRNVAAGTMRQLDPQVTADRDLRYFGYALITEMGLSTHAHQHMVMRALGIPVNPLMKQTASLSAVETFHDLLQKKRERLNYWTDGMVINVNDMRTFDALGVAGKAPRGALAWKFPAQEATTILNDVSWSVGRTGVVTPVAELKPVTVGGTVVRHASLHNMDEIKRLNVRIGDTVIIQKAGDIIP
;
A
#
# COMPACT_ATOMS: atom_id res chain seq x y z
N MET A 1 -27.18 1.61 40.30
CA MET A 1 -27.07 0.16 39.99
C MET A 1 -27.73 -0.05 38.65
N THR A 2 -26.96 -0.24 37.60
CA THR A 2 -27.49 -0.57 36.25
C THR A 2 -28.16 -1.94 36.32
N THR A 3 -29.40 -2.00 35.87
CA THR A 3 -30.17 -3.25 35.89
C THR A 3 -29.61 -4.21 34.80
N ASP A 4 -29.81 -5.51 34.97
CA ASP A 4 -29.39 -6.51 33.97
C ASP A 4 -30.07 -6.26 32.60
N THR A 5 -31.26 -5.69 32.64
CA THR A 5 -32.03 -5.25 31.47
C THR A 5 -31.33 -4.10 30.73
N ASP A 6 -30.81 -3.10 31.47
CA ASP A 6 -30.10 -1.96 30.87
C ASP A 6 -28.80 -2.41 30.21
N LYS A 7 -28.05 -3.33 30.82
CA LYS A 7 -26.83 -3.89 30.24
C LYS A 7 -27.11 -4.69 28.95
N ARG A 8 -28.22 -5.43 28.92
CA ARG A 8 -28.62 -6.19 27.72
C ARG A 8 -29.01 -5.26 26.56
N ALA A 9 -29.76 -4.19 26.84
CA ALA A 9 -30.10 -3.17 25.85
C ALA A 9 -28.84 -2.46 25.32
N ALA A 10 -27.91 -2.08 26.20
CA ALA A 10 -26.63 -1.48 25.82
C ALA A 10 -25.82 -2.42 24.92
N THR A 11 -25.73 -3.72 25.24
CA THR A 11 -25.03 -4.73 24.42
C THR A 11 -25.61 -4.77 23.01
N GLN A 12 -26.94 -4.81 22.87
CA GLN A 12 -27.58 -4.84 21.56
C GLN A 12 -27.29 -3.55 20.77
N ARG A 13 -27.35 -2.39 21.42
CA ARG A 13 -27.09 -1.10 20.77
C ARG A 13 -25.62 -0.96 20.33
N ILE A 14 -24.66 -1.33 21.19
CA ILE A 14 -23.23 -1.34 20.89
C ILE A 14 -22.96 -2.23 19.64
N ASN A 15 -23.49 -3.45 19.60
CA ASN A 15 -23.29 -4.35 18.48
C ASN A 15 -23.89 -3.77 17.19
N LYS A 16 -25.06 -3.16 17.25
CA LYS A 16 -25.69 -2.50 16.11
C LYS A 16 -24.83 -1.34 15.60
N LEU A 17 -24.34 -0.46 16.47
CA LEU A 17 -23.47 0.67 16.12
C LEU A 17 -22.15 0.20 15.47
N ARG A 18 -21.52 -0.81 16.02
CA ARG A 18 -20.29 -1.41 15.43
C ARG A 18 -20.55 -1.92 14.01
N THR A 19 -21.67 -2.59 13.79
CA THR A 19 -22.07 -3.10 12.47
C THR A 19 -22.34 -1.95 11.49
N GLU A 20 -23.09 -0.92 11.90
CA GLU A 20 -23.37 0.26 11.06
C GLU A 20 -22.10 1.03 10.70
N ILE A 21 -21.23 1.30 11.67
CA ILE A 21 -19.94 1.97 11.43
C ILE A 21 -19.08 1.16 10.48
N ALA A 22 -18.99 -0.16 10.66
CA ALA A 22 -18.22 -1.05 9.78
C ALA A 22 -18.80 -1.05 8.36
N HIS A 23 -20.13 -1.07 8.21
CA HIS A 23 -20.81 -1.02 6.92
C HIS A 23 -20.50 0.29 6.16
N HIS A 24 -20.66 1.46 6.81
CA HIS A 24 -20.38 2.74 6.15
C HIS A 24 -18.90 2.93 5.81
N ARG A 25 -17.98 2.39 6.62
CA ARG A 25 -16.55 2.34 6.28
C ARG A 25 -16.26 1.44 5.08
N TYR A 26 -16.90 0.29 4.99
CA TYR A 26 -16.81 -0.58 3.83
C TYR A 26 -17.28 0.13 2.55
N LEU A 27 -18.45 0.77 2.61
CA LEU A 27 -18.96 1.55 1.48
C LEU A 27 -17.95 2.61 1.03
N TYR A 28 -17.41 3.38 1.97
CA TYR A 28 -16.48 4.47 1.69
C TYR A 28 -15.12 3.98 1.18
N HIS A 29 -14.46 3.06 1.92
CA HIS A 29 -13.07 2.67 1.61
C HIS A 29 -12.94 1.58 0.55
N VAL A 30 -13.94 0.74 0.38
CA VAL A 30 -13.88 -0.43 -0.55
C VAL A 30 -14.71 -0.21 -1.80
N LEU A 31 -15.90 0.40 -1.66
CA LEU A 31 -16.81 0.61 -2.78
C LEU A 31 -16.80 2.04 -3.35
N ASP A 32 -16.00 2.95 -2.75
CA ASP A 32 -15.92 4.38 -3.12
C ASP A 32 -17.34 5.03 -3.18
N ARG A 33 -18.16 4.69 -2.19
CA ARG A 33 -19.56 5.10 -2.10
C ARG A 33 -19.87 5.67 -0.73
N GLN A 34 -20.49 6.86 -0.67
CA GLN A 34 -20.91 7.49 0.56
C GLN A 34 -22.44 7.50 0.64
N GLU A 35 -23.02 6.88 1.69
CA GLU A 35 -24.46 6.86 1.93
C GLU A 35 -24.90 7.78 3.05
N ILE A 36 -24.01 8.11 4.00
CA ILE A 36 -24.25 9.07 5.07
C ILE A 36 -23.14 10.13 5.07
N SER A 37 -23.44 11.31 5.62
CA SER A 37 -22.44 12.37 5.78
C SER A 37 -21.40 12.00 6.83
N ASP A 38 -20.21 12.61 6.77
CA ASP A 38 -19.16 12.43 7.78
C ASP A 38 -19.66 12.80 9.17
N ALA A 39 -20.46 13.85 9.28
CA ALA A 39 -21.08 14.26 10.55
C ALA A 39 -22.03 13.18 11.12
N ALA A 40 -22.77 12.48 10.27
CA ALA A 40 -23.62 11.37 10.71
C ALA A 40 -22.79 10.17 11.17
N LEU A 41 -21.70 9.83 10.45
CA LEU A 41 -20.77 8.78 10.86
C LEU A 41 -20.09 9.13 12.20
N ASP A 42 -19.70 10.37 12.40
CA ASP A 42 -19.09 10.82 13.65
C ASP A 42 -20.10 10.79 14.83
N SER A 43 -21.39 11.08 14.57
CA SER A 43 -22.43 10.91 15.58
C SER A 43 -22.58 9.44 16.02
N LEU A 44 -22.54 8.48 15.09
CA LEU A 44 -22.56 7.04 15.42
C LEU A 44 -21.34 6.64 16.28
N LYS A 45 -20.16 7.19 15.96
CA LYS A 45 -18.94 6.92 16.75
C LYS A 45 -19.04 7.53 18.16
N CYS A 46 -19.58 8.76 18.27
CA CYS A 46 -19.77 9.43 19.56
C CYS A 46 -20.70 8.61 20.45
N GLU A 47 -21.87 8.20 19.94
CA GLU A 47 -22.82 7.35 20.67
C GLU A 47 -22.18 6.04 21.12
N LEU A 48 -21.37 5.40 20.23
CA LEU A 48 -20.64 4.18 20.59
C LEU A 48 -19.66 4.43 21.74
N THR A 49 -18.92 5.54 21.70
CA THR A 49 -17.96 5.90 22.74
C THR A 49 -18.67 6.11 24.08
N GLU A 50 -19.76 6.87 24.11
CA GLU A 50 -20.56 7.12 25.32
C GLU A 50 -21.08 5.81 25.94
N LEU A 51 -21.56 4.87 25.12
CA LEU A 51 -22.04 3.59 25.59
C LEU A 51 -20.89 2.70 26.10
N GLU A 52 -19.74 2.70 25.44
CA GLU A 52 -18.57 1.91 25.88
C GLU A 52 -17.95 2.51 27.17
N ASP A 53 -17.96 3.82 27.35
CA ASP A 53 -17.55 4.48 28.58
C ASP A 53 -18.51 4.15 29.75
N ALA A 54 -19.81 4.09 29.47
CA ALA A 54 -20.80 3.70 30.45
C ALA A 54 -20.75 2.21 30.82
N TYR A 55 -20.30 1.35 29.89
CA TYR A 55 -20.21 -0.11 30.05
C TYR A 55 -18.83 -0.66 29.65
N PRO A 56 -17.76 -0.38 30.39
CA PRO A 56 -16.38 -0.78 30.03
C PRO A 56 -16.19 -2.29 29.81
N SER A 57 -17.03 -3.12 30.47
CA SER A 57 -17.00 -4.58 30.29
C SER A 57 -17.49 -5.06 28.91
N LEU A 58 -18.07 -4.18 28.08
CA LEU A 58 -18.54 -4.48 26.74
C LEU A 58 -17.57 -3.99 25.66
N VAL A 59 -16.49 -3.30 26.05
CA VAL A 59 -15.44 -2.85 25.13
C VAL A 59 -14.68 -4.08 24.62
N THR A 60 -14.43 -4.12 23.31
CA THR A 60 -13.58 -5.15 22.69
C THR A 60 -12.40 -4.48 21.98
N GLU A 61 -11.29 -5.18 21.82
CA GLU A 61 -10.13 -4.65 21.10
C GLU A 61 -10.44 -4.25 19.64
N GLN A 62 -11.45 -4.89 19.03
CA GLN A 62 -11.90 -4.62 17.65
C GLN A 62 -12.88 -3.47 17.55
N SER A 63 -13.28 -2.88 18.67
CA SER A 63 -14.18 -1.73 18.61
C SER A 63 -13.55 -0.57 17.80
N PRO A 64 -14.34 0.11 16.96
CA PRO A 64 -13.92 1.33 16.29
C PRO A 64 -13.34 2.41 17.22
N THR A 65 -13.74 2.42 18.49
CA THR A 65 -13.23 3.34 19.53
C THR A 65 -11.82 2.99 20.02
N GLN A 66 -11.39 1.73 19.84
CA GLN A 66 -10.11 1.21 20.35
C GLN A 66 -8.97 1.30 19.31
N ARG A 67 -9.17 2.01 18.17
CA ARG A 67 -8.15 2.11 17.12
C ARG A 67 -6.85 2.76 17.59
N VAL A 68 -6.94 3.69 18.51
CA VAL A 68 -5.80 4.46 19.06
C VAL A 68 -5.57 4.14 20.53
N ALA A 69 -6.18 3.07 21.05
CA ALA A 69 -6.00 2.64 22.43
C ALA A 69 -4.60 2.04 22.67
N GLY A 70 -3.98 2.40 23.76
CA GLY A 70 -2.71 1.83 24.22
C GLY A 70 -1.67 2.88 24.62
N ALA A 71 -0.74 2.48 25.48
CA ALA A 71 0.39 3.31 25.89
C ALA A 71 1.44 3.41 24.77
N VAL A 72 2.17 4.53 24.74
CA VAL A 72 3.34 4.71 23.88
C VAL A 72 4.35 3.58 24.10
N LYS A 73 4.76 2.89 23.02
CA LYS A 73 5.68 1.76 23.11
C LYS A 73 7.12 2.22 23.23
N SER A 74 7.98 1.42 23.86
CA SER A 74 9.41 1.71 23.99
C SER A 74 10.24 1.35 22.74
N GLY A 75 9.61 0.75 21.70
CA GLY A 75 10.27 0.35 20.44
C GLY A 75 9.40 -0.62 19.63
N LEU A 76 9.81 -0.87 18.39
CA LEU A 76 9.14 -1.81 17.50
C LEU A 76 9.81 -3.19 17.56
N LYS A 77 9.02 -4.22 17.84
CA LYS A 77 9.51 -5.62 17.84
C LYS A 77 9.78 -6.08 16.41
N LYS A 78 10.83 -6.88 16.23
CA LYS A 78 11.12 -7.55 14.95
C LYS A 78 10.33 -8.85 14.86
N ILE A 79 9.66 -9.06 13.75
CA ILE A 79 8.81 -10.23 13.48
C ILE A 79 9.28 -10.88 12.17
N ALA A 80 9.42 -12.20 12.20
CA ALA A 80 9.69 -12.98 10.99
C ALA A 80 8.43 -13.09 10.12
N HIS A 81 8.63 -13.08 8.80
CA HIS A 81 7.58 -13.40 7.84
C HIS A 81 7.55 -14.90 7.59
N ASP A 82 6.39 -15.54 7.70
CA ASP A 82 6.22 -16.97 7.42
C ASP A 82 6.44 -17.26 5.93
N VAL A 83 5.93 -16.37 5.08
CA VAL A 83 6.22 -16.32 3.65
C VAL A 83 7.01 -15.04 3.36
N ARG A 84 8.17 -15.18 2.71
CA ARG A 84 9.05 -14.05 2.42
C ARG A 84 8.34 -12.95 1.62
N MET A 85 8.49 -11.67 2.01
CA MET A 85 8.04 -10.52 1.23
C MET A 85 9.08 -10.17 0.18
N LEU A 86 8.76 -10.48 -1.07
CA LEU A 86 9.66 -10.28 -2.21
C LEU A 86 9.59 -8.84 -2.72
N SER A 87 10.64 -8.40 -3.43
CA SER A 87 10.62 -7.24 -4.33
C SER A 87 10.14 -7.67 -5.71
N ILE A 88 9.96 -6.73 -6.62
CA ILE A 88 9.57 -6.99 -8.02
C ILE A 88 10.71 -6.49 -8.90
N GLU A 89 11.00 -7.18 -10.03
CA GLU A 89 11.96 -6.76 -11.05
C GLU A 89 11.41 -5.53 -11.77
N ASP A 90 12.23 -4.48 -11.95
CA ASP A 90 11.83 -3.26 -12.64
C ASP A 90 12.04 -3.37 -14.16
N ALA A 91 11.11 -2.82 -14.93
CA ALA A 91 11.18 -2.59 -16.37
C ALA A 91 10.94 -1.11 -16.66
N PHE A 92 11.62 -0.55 -17.63
CA PHE A 92 11.55 0.86 -18.00
C PHE A 92 11.06 1.10 -19.42
N SER A 93 10.92 0.04 -20.19
CA SER A 93 10.50 0.11 -21.60
C SER A 93 9.60 -1.05 -21.97
N ARG A 94 8.84 -0.88 -23.05
CA ARG A 94 8.11 -1.98 -23.70
C ARG A 94 9.01 -3.16 -24.02
N LYS A 95 10.24 -2.90 -24.50
CA LYS A 95 11.22 -3.93 -24.83
C LYS A 95 11.60 -4.81 -23.63
N ASP A 96 11.65 -4.22 -22.43
CA ASP A 96 11.93 -4.99 -21.20
C ASP A 96 10.78 -5.96 -20.90
N VAL A 97 9.53 -5.52 -21.08
CA VAL A 97 8.34 -6.37 -20.93
C VAL A 97 8.33 -7.50 -21.96
N GLU A 98 8.64 -7.21 -23.23
CA GLU A 98 8.80 -8.21 -24.30
C GLU A 98 9.90 -9.22 -23.96
N THR A 99 11.02 -8.76 -23.43
CA THR A 99 12.13 -9.60 -22.98
C THR A 99 11.72 -10.50 -21.82
N TRP A 100 10.97 -9.96 -20.86
CA TRP A 100 10.44 -10.74 -19.74
C TRP A 100 9.48 -11.83 -20.23
N LEU A 101 8.50 -11.50 -21.10
CA LEU A 101 7.58 -12.48 -21.71
C LEU A 101 8.34 -13.55 -22.49
N SER A 102 9.35 -13.15 -23.26
CA SER A 102 10.20 -14.09 -24.00
C SER A 102 10.96 -15.04 -23.08
N ARG A 103 11.43 -14.58 -21.93
CA ARG A 103 12.05 -15.43 -20.90
C ARG A 103 11.07 -16.45 -20.33
N LEU A 104 9.80 -16.07 -20.10
CA LEU A 104 8.74 -16.97 -19.62
C LEU A 104 8.47 -18.05 -20.67
N TYR A 105 8.38 -17.70 -21.94
CA TYR A 105 8.20 -18.64 -23.03
C TYR A 105 9.39 -19.62 -23.17
N GLN A 106 10.60 -19.08 -23.37
CA GLN A 106 11.80 -19.88 -23.67
C GLN A 106 12.19 -20.81 -22.52
N ARG A 107 12.02 -20.36 -21.28
CA ARG A 107 12.51 -21.11 -20.12
C ARG A 107 11.47 -22.01 -19.48
N PHE A 108 10.20 -21.65 -19.58
CA PHE A 108 9.10 -22.31 -18.89
C PHE A 108 7.97 -22.77 -19.81
N GLY A 109 8.03 -22.49 -21.11
CA GLY A 109 7.00 -22.86 -22.09
C GLY A 109 5.69 -22.10 -21.94
N VAL A 110 5.69 -20.96 -21.25
CA VAL A 110 4.49 -20.13 -21.07
C VAL A 110 4.33 -19.22 -22.28
N GLU A 111 3.47 -19.60 -23.25
CA GLU A 111 3.38 -18.92 -24.55
C GLU A 111 2.63 -17.58 -24.46
N THR A 112 1.41 -17.55 -24.05
CA THR A 112 0.58 -16.33 -23.98
C THR A 112 -0.17 -16.29 -22.66
N PRO A 113 0.54 -15.99 -21.56
CA PRO A 113 -0.13 -15.96 -20.26
C PRO A 113 -1.16 -14.83 -20.23
N GLU A 114 -2.30 -15.08 -19.62
CA GLU A 114 -3.15 -13.99 -19.17
C GLU A 114 -2.41 -13.20 -18.10
N LEU A 115 -2.40 -11.89 -18.23
CA LEU A 115 -1.73 -10.96 -17.35
C LEU A 115 -2.74 -10.20 -16.50
N PHE A 116 -2.42 -10.01 -15.23
CA PHE A 116 -3.13 -9.12 -14.32
C PHE A 116 -2.26 -7.89 -14.07
N CYS A 117 -2.75 -6.74 -14.52
CA CYS A 117 -2.06 -5.46 -14.41
C CYS A 117 -2.75 -4.61 -13.35
N GLU A 118 -2.00 -4.01 -12.46
CA GLU A 118 -2.48 -3.16 -11.39
C GLU A 118 -1.55 -1.96 -11.15
N VAL A 119 -2.04 -0.93 -10.45
CA VAL A 119 -1.24 0.25 -10.11
C VAL A 119 -0.14 -0.15 -9.14
N LYS A 120 1.10 0.26 -9.45
CA LYS A 120 2.20 0.20 -8.51
C LYS A 120 2.14 1.40 -7.56
N MET A 121 1.59 1.16 -6.37
CA MET A 121 1.48 2.17 -5.33
C MET A 121 2.85 2.55 -4.78
N ASP A 122 3.01 3.82 -4.43
CA ASP A 122 4.23 4.33 -3.77
C ASP A 122 3.94 4.66 -2.30
N GLY A 123 4.28 3.73 -1.42
CA GLY A 123 4.04 3.80 0.01
C GLY A 123 4.96 2.89 0.81
N LEU A 124 4.44 2.25 1.84
CA LEU A 124 5.11 1.26 2.67
C LEU A 124 4.38 -0.07 2.59
N ALA A 125 5.07 -1.12 2.14
CA ALA A 125 4.52 -2.47 2.12
C ALA A 125 4.32 -3.01 3.55
N VAL A 126 3.08 -3.46 3.84
CA VAL A 126 2.65 -3.99 5.13
C VAL A 126 1.89 -5.30 4.92
N ALA A 127 2.26 -6.33 5.67
CA ALA A 127 1.51 -7.57 5.79
C ALA A 127 0.54 -7.47 6.96
N LEU A 128 -0.73 -7.72 6.71
CA LEU A 128 -1.80 -7.81 7.71
C LEU A 128 -2.11 -9.28 7.97
N ARG A 129 -2.01 -9.70 9.22
CA ARG A 129 -2.37 -11.06 9.65
C ARG A 129 -3.66 -11.00 10.43
N TYR A 130 -4.66 -11.70 9.93
CA TYR A 130 -5.93 -11.91 10.60
C TYR A 130 -5.97 -13.30 11.17
N GLU A 131 -6.43 -13.45 12.41
CA GLU A 131 -6.70 -14.72 13.10
C GLU A 131 -8.16 -14.70 13.53
N GLU A 132 -8.88 -15.76 13.23
CA GLU A 132 -10.32 -15.86 13.51
C GLU A 132 -11.12 -14.65 13.00
N GLY A 133 -10.71 -14.13 11.83
CA GLY A 133 -11.31 -12.95 11.19
C GLY A 133 -10.92 -11.59 11.82
N GLU A 134 -10.11 -11.57 12.86
CA GLU A 134 -9.70 -10.34 13.56
C GLU A 134 -8.26 -9.94 13.26
N LEU A 135 -7.98 -8.64 13.14
CA LEU A 135 -6.62 -8.13 12.92
C LEU A 135 -5.74 -8.40 14.14
N HIS A 136 -4.94 -9.45 14.04
CA HIS A 136 -4.01 -9.86 15.07
C HIS A 136 -2.68 -9.11 14.95
N ARG A 137 -2.12 -8.98 13.73
CA ARG A 137 -0.80 -8.38 13.55
C ARG A 137 -0.64 -7.66 12.22
N ALA A 138 0.18 -6.59 12.23
CA ALA A 138 0.65 -5.91 11.04
C ALA A 138 2.18 -5.78 11.08
N VAL A 139 2.85 -6.16 9.98
CA VAL A 139 4.32 -6.24 9.91
C VAL A 139 4.82 -5.54 8.65
N THR A 140 5.80 -4.64 8.77
CA THR A 140 6.45 -4.01 7.61
C THR A 140 7.26 -5.03 6.81
N ARG A 141 7.51 -4.75 5.52
CA ARG A 141 8.35 -5.63 4.71
C ARG A 141 9.75 -5.86 5.32
N GLY A 142 10.38 -4.82 5.88
CA GLY A 142 11.74 -4.89 6.40
C GLY A 142 12.73 -5.44 5.37
N THR A 143 13.48 -6.48 5.74
CA THR A 143 14.42 -7.18 4.85
C THR A 143 13.73 -8.16 3.88
N GLY A 144 12.43 -8.33 4.00
CA GLY A 144 11.63 -9.36 3.35
C GLY A 144 11.58 -10.69 4.12
N GLN A 145 12.48 -10.95 5.04
CA GLN A 145 12.45 -12.08 5.97
C GLN A 145 11.99 -11.66 7.37
N VAL A 146 12.38 -10.47 7.79
CA VAL A 146 12.06 -9.89 9.10
C VAL A 146 11.61 -8.46 8.89
N GLY A 147 10.46 -8.11 9.44
CA GLY A 147 9.90 -6.76 9.48
C GLY A 147 9.71 -6.26 10.91
N GLU A 148 9.14 -5.08 11.03
CA GLU A 148 8.81 -4.43 12.32
C GLU A 148 7.32 -4.59 12.60
N ASP A 149 6.96 -4.91 13.83
CA ASP A 149 5.58 -4.95 14.32
C ASP A 149 5.01 -3.53 14.40
N VAL A 150 4.12 -3.21 13.48
CA VAL A 150 3.43 -1.92 13.38
C VAL A 150 1.92 -2.05 13.63
N THR A 151 1.50 -3.09 14.34
CA THR A 151 0.09 -3.43 14.56
C THR A 151 -0.70 -2.26 15.14
N HIS A 152 -0.16 -1.56 16.14
CA HIS A 152 -0.82 -0.41 16.78
C HIS A 152 -1.04 0.75 15.79
N ASN A 153 -0.11 0.99 14.85
CA ASN A 153 -0.27 2.01 13.82
C ASN A 153 -1.22 1.55 12.71
N ALA A 154 -1.16 0.28 12.31
CA ALA A 154 -2.10 -0.29 11.34
C ALA A 154 -3.55 -0.23 11.83
N ARG A 155 -3.78 -0.44 13.13
CA ARG A 155 -5.11 -0.28 13.76
C ARG A 155 -5.63 1.16 13.67
N ALA A 156 -4.75 2.15 13.70
CA ALA A 156 -5.11 3.57 13.57
C ALA A 156 -5.51 3.95 12.12
N ILE A 157 -5.10 3.17 11.10
CA ILE A 157 -5.51 3.39 9.70
C ILE A 157 -6.97 2.96 9.53
N VAL A 158 -7.86 3.92 9.29
CA VAL A 158 -9.31 3.68 9.22
C VAL A 158 -9.69 2.73 8.08
N ALA A 159 -8.96 2.75 6.97
CA ALA A 159 -9.16 1.88 5.81
C ALA A 159 -8.85 0.40 6.09
N ILE A 160 -8.06 0.07 7.11
CA ILE A 160 -7.78 -1.32 7.52
C ILE A 160 -8.91 -1.79 8.44
N PRO A 161 -9.69 -2.83 8.07
CA PRO A 161 -10.71 -3.39 8.95
C PRO A 161 -10.06 -4.08 10.16
N LEU A 162 -10.56 -3.81 11.36
CA LEU A 162 -10.11 -4.51 12.58
C LEU A 162 -10.65 -5.94 12.65
N SER A 163 -11.81 -6.17 12.02
CA SER A 163 -12.40 -7.50 11.80
C SER A 163 -12.79 -7.62 10.33
N LEU A 164 -12.55 -8.76 9.73
CA LEU A 164 -12.95 -9.04 8.36
C LEU A 164 -14.48 -8.94 8.24
N ARG A 165 -14.94 -8.36 7.15
CA ARG A 165 -16.36 -8.30 6.82
C ARG A 165 -16.85 -9.70 6.46
N GLN A 166 -17.99 -10.13 7.01
CA GLN A 166 -18.67 -11.32 6.54
C GLN A 166 -19.25 -11.04 5.14
N PRO A 167 -18.83 -11.77 4.09
CA PRO A 167 -19.46 -11.67 2.77
C PRO A 167 -20.96 -11.99 2.83
N THR A 168 -21.75 -11.21 2.11
CA THR A 168 -23.19 -11.46 1.96
C THR A 168 -23.45 -12.59 0.97
N ASP A 169 -24.69 -13.11 0.94
CA ASP A 169 -25.10 -14.10 -0.08
C ASP A 169 -24.95 -13.54 -1.50
N ASP A 170 -25.11 -12.22 -1.69
CA ASP A 170 -24.89 -11.56 -2.96
C ASP A 170 -23.40 -11.55 -3.34
N ASP A 171 -22.51 -11.23 -2.39
CA ASP A 171 -21.07 -11.32 -2.63
C ASP A 171 -20.68 -12.75 -3.04
N LEU A 172 -21.15 -13.75 -2.29
CA LEU A 172 -20.84 -15.17 -2.58
C LEU A 172 -21.38 -15.60 -3.95
N ARG A 173 -22.58 -15.13 -4.35
CA ARG A 173 -23.13 -15.38 -5.69
C ARG A 173 -22.28 -14.76 -6.79
N VAL A 174 -21.83 -13.52 -6.62
CA VAL A 174 -20.93 -12.85 -7.57
C VAL A 174 -19.60 -13.59 -7.66
N LEU A 175 -18.97 -13.91 -6.54
CA LEU A 175 -17.71 -14.65 -6.50
C LEU A 175 -17.82 -16.02 -7.20
N LYS A 176 -18.95 -16.74 -7.01
CA LYS A 176 -19.21 -18.01 -7.69
C LYS A 176 -19.40 -17.83 -9.20
N ALA A 177 -20.10 -16.80 -9.63
CA ALA A 177 -20.32 -16.50 -11.04
C ALA A 177 -19.00 -16.14 -11.76
N GLU A 178 -18.05 -15.54 -11.06
CA GLU A 178 -16.69 -15.22 -11.54
C GLU A 178 -15.73 -16.43 -11.49
N GLY A 179 -16.21 -17.62 -11.10
CA GLY A 179 -15.43 -18.86 -11.15
C GLY A 179 -14.62 -19.18 -9.89
N ILE A 180 -14.88 -18.51 -8.76
CA ILE A 180 -14.26 -18.89 -7.48
C ILE A 180 -14.82 -20.24 -7.03
N GLY A 181 -13.92 -21.18 -6.72
CA GLY A 181 -14.25 -22.57 -6.40
C GLY A 181 -15.00 -22.74 -5.09
N GLU A 182 -15.78 -23.79 -4.99
CA GLU A 182 -16.62 -24.13 -3.81
C GLU A 182 -15.83 -24.21 -2.50
N SER A 183 -14.56 -24.63 -2.54
CA SER A 183 -13.69 -24.68 -1.34
C SER A 183 -13.45 -23.30 -0.74
N ALA A 184 -13.15 -22.30 -1.59
CA ALA A 184 -12.96 -20.92 -1.15
C ALA A 184 -14.27 -20.30 -0.68
N LEU A 185 -15.37 -20.51 -1.42
CA LEU A 185 -16.70 -20.02 -1.03
C LEU A 185 -17.15 -20.57 0.34
N LYS A 186 -16.88 -21.86 0.61
CA LYS A 186 -17.19 -22.48 1.91
C LYS A 186 -16.38 -21.84 3.03
N GLN A 187 -15.10 -21.53 2.82
CA GLN A 187 -14.26 -20.84 3.80
C GLN A 187 -14.80 -19.43 4.07
N LEU A 188 -15.23 -18.69 3.03
CA LEU A 188 -15.81 -17.36 3.14
C LEU A 188 -17.17 -17.32 3.84
N GLY A 189 -17.85 -18.46 3.97
CA GLY A 189 -19.13 -18.57 4.66
C GLY A 189 -19.08 -18.27 6.16
N ASP A 190 -17.91 -18.32 6.78
CA ASP A 190 -17.73 -18.00 8.21
C ASP A 190 -16.33 -17.40 8.44
N VAL A 191 -16.26 -16.06 8.42
CA VAL A 191 -15.00 -15.33 8.58
C VAL A 191 -14.37 -15.51 9.96
N THR A 192 -15.14 -15.87 10.99
CA THR A 192 -14.63 -16.10 12.34
C THR A 192 -13.69 -17.32 12.42
N LYS A 193 -13.63 -18.12 11.37
CA LYS A 193 -12.73 -19.27 11.24
C LYS A 193 -11.54 -19.00 10.32
N LEU A 194 -11.46 -17.79 9.74
CA LEU A 194 -10.42 -17.45 8.78
C LEU A 194 -9.16 -16.94 9.48
N SER A 195 -8.03 -17.54 9.13
CA SER A 195 -6.70 -17.01 9.43
C SER A 195 -6.01 -16.70 8.12
N LEU A 196 -5.75 -15.40 7.86
CA LEU A 196 -5.29 -14.91 6.57
C LEU A 196 -4.08 -13.98 6.72
N GLU A 197 -3.15 -14.04 5.75
CA GLU A 197 -2.17 -12.97 5.54
C GLU A 197 -2.50 -12.23 4.24
N ILE A 198 -2.74 -10.92 4.37
CA ILE A 198 -2.98 -10.01 3.25
C ILE A 198 -1.84 -9.01 3.19
N ARG A 199 -1.27 -8.82 2.01
CA ARG A 199 -0.23 -7.81 1.77
C ARG A 199 -0.79 -6.65 1.00
N GLY A 200 -0.34 -5.47 1.34
CA GLY A 200 -0.76 -4.24 0.69
C GLY A 200 0.21 -3.10 0.95
N GLU A 201 -0.15 -1.94 0.45
CA GLU A 201 0.63 -0.72 0.58
C GLU A 201 -0.11 0.28 1.46
N ALA A 202 0.51 0.68 2.59
CA ALA A 202 0.08 1.83 3.36
C ALA A 202 0.66 3.09 2.71
N TYR A 203 -0.18 4.06 2.41
CA TYR A 203 0.21 5.25 1.67
C TYR A 203 -0.37 6.54 2.26
N MET A 204 0.29 7.65 1.96
CA MET A 204 -0.16 9.00 2.29
C MET A 204 -0.98 9.55 1.10
N PRO A 205 -2.24 9.95 1.26
CA PRO A 205 -2.99 10.67 0.23
C PRO A 205 -2.34 12.01 -0.13
N LYS A 206 -2.49 12.45 -1.40
CA LYS A 206 -1.87 13.72 -1.88
C LYS A 206 -2.40 14.93 -1.15
N ASP A 207 -3.73 15.03 -0.99
CA ASP A 207 -4.39 16.11 -0.27
C ASP A 207 -3.94 16.23 1.19
N VAL A 208 -3.79 15.09 1.87
CA VAL A 208 -3.28 15.02 3.25
C VAL A 208 -1.83 15.50 3.32
N PHE A 209 -0.97 15.01 2.41
CA PHE A 209 0.43 15.43 2.33
C PHE A 209 0.59 16.94 2.07
N GLU A 210 -0.19 17.48 1.14
CA GLU A 210 -0.20 18.91 0.84
C GLU A 210 -0.68 19.74 2.03
N ALA A 211 -1.73 19.29 2.73
CA ALA A 211 -2.24 19.95 3.93
C ALA A 211 -1.19 19.95 5.06
N MET A 212 -0.50 18.83 5.26
CA MET A 212 0.62 18.74 6.20
C MET A 212 1.73 19.73 5.86
N ASN A 213 2.18 19.76 4.62
CA ASN A 213 3.25 20.66 4.18
C ASN A 213 2.85 22.15 4.30
N LYS A 214 1.58 22.49 4.07
CA LYS A 214 1.07 23.85 4.34
C LYS A 214 1.14 24.21 5.82
N ARG A 215 0.84 23.26 6.73
CA ARG A 215 0.95 23.48 8.20
C ARG A 215 2.39 23.68 8.63
N GLU A 216 3.32 22.85 8.18
CA GLU A 216 4.77 22.97 8.48
C GLU A 216 5.30 24.34 8.04
N LYS A 217 5.02 24.75 6.80
CA LYS A 217 5.42 26.07 6.28
C LYS A 217 4.85 27.25 7.08
N LYS A 218 3.58 27.17 7.51
CA LYS A 218 2.97 28.21 8.38
C LYS A 218 3.66 28.33 9.73
N GLN A 219 4.26 27.24 10.20
CA GLN A 219 5.01 27.21 11.47
C GLN A 219 6.51 27.51 11.28
N GLY A 220 6.92 27.94 10.09
CA GLY A 220 8.31 28.26 9.76
C GLY A 220 9.24 27.05 9.65
N ARG A 221 8.68 25.84 9.54
CA ARG A 221 9.44 24.59 9.37
C ARG A 221 9.53 24.18 7.90
N GLU A 222 10.59 23.45 7.55
CA GLU A 222 10.67 22.82 6.23
C GLU A 222 9.58 21.76 6.10
N GLY A 223 8.91 21.75 4.94
CA GLY A 223 7.94 20.70 4.64
C GLY A 223 8.61 19.35 4.33
N PHE A 224 7.82 18.30 4.34
CA PHE A 224 8.29 16.96 3.97
C PHE A 224 8.52 16.87 2.46
N ALA A 225 9.62 16.23 2.07
CA ALA A 225 10.02 16.14 0.66
C ALA A 225 9.39 14.93 -0.06
N ASN A 226 9.09 13.84 0.67
CA ASN A 226 8.67 12.58 0.07
C ASN A 226 7.53 11.92 0.86
N PRO A 227 6.35 11.71 0.24
CA PRO A 227 5.19 11.13 0.89
C PRO A 227 5.40 9.67 1.32
N ARG A 228 6.17 8.87 0.57
CA ARG A 228 6.54 7.50 0.93
C ARG A 228 7.32 7.47 2.24
N ASN A 229 8.32 8.36 2.38
CA ASN A 229 9.11 8.44 3.60
C ASN A 229 8.26 8.93 4.79
N VAL A 230 7.31 9.83 4.55
CA VAL A 230 6.34 10.26 5.58
C VAL A 230 5.43 9.10 5.97
N ALA A 231 4.89 8.35 5.02
CA ALA A 231 4.09 7.17 5.32
C ALA A 231 4.89 6.13 6.13
N ALA A 232 6.13 5.82 5.69
CA ALA A 232 7.01 4.89 6.39
C ALA A 232 7.40 5.38 7.80
N GLY A 233 7.69 6.67 7.95
CA GLY A 233 7.98 7.29 9.24
C GLY A 233 6.76 7.31 10.16
N THR A 234 5.57 7.53 9.60
CA THR A 234 4.31 7.51 10.34
C THR A 234 4.01 6.10 10.86
N MET A 235 4.15 5.08 10.03
CA MET A 235 3.94 3.68 10.43
C MET A 235 4.93 3.19 11.51
N ARG A 236 6.02 3.90 11.71
CA ARG A 236 7.04 3.59 12.74
C ARG A 236 6.94 4.48 13.98
N GLN A 237 5.92 5.34 14.09
CA GLN A 237 5.70 6.11 15.30
C GLN A 237 5.39 5.21 16.48
N LEU A 238 5.89 5.59 17.64
CA LEU A 238 5.62 4.86 18.88
C LEU A 238 4.24 5.21 19.45
N ASP A 239 3.74 6.41 19.11
CA ASP A 239 2.40 6.90 19.45
C ASP A 239 1.46 6.70 18.25
N PRO A 240 0.43 5.84 18.35
CA PRO A 240 -0.52 5.60 17.28
C PRO A 240 -1.41 6.81 16.97
N GLN A 241 -1.55 7.77 17.90
CA GLN A 241 -2.28 9.01 17.65
C GLN A 241 -1.67 9.79 16.49
N VAL A 242 -0.34 9.82 16.36
CA VAL A 242 0.34 10.46 15.23
C VAL A 242 -0.06 9.81 13.90
N THR A 243 -0.29 8.51 13.88
CA THR A 243 -0.75 7.80 12.66
C THR A 243 -2.22 8.12 12.37
N ALA A 244 -3.07 8.18 13.38
CA ALA A 244 -4.47 8.57 13.23
C ALA A 244 -4.60 10.00 12.67
N ASP A 245 -3.82 10.94 13.21
CA ASP A 245 -3.84 12.35 12.79
C ASP A 245 -3.32 12.58 11.36
N ARG A 246 -2.56 11.61 10.80
CA ARG A 246 -1.99 11.68 9.45
C ARG A 246 -2.80 10.98 8.38
N ASP A 247 -3.95 10.42 8.71
CA ASP A 247 -4.93 9.81 7.78
C ASP A 247 -4.29 8.97 6.67
N LEU A 248 -3.40 8.04 7.05
CA LEU A 248 -2.86 7.07 6.11
C LEU A 248 -3.98 6.18 5.58
N ARG A 249 -3.84 5.73 4.34
CA ARG A 249 -4.74 4.76 3.72
C ARG A 249 -3.99 3.48 3.34
N TYR A 250 -4.75 2.47 2.93
CA TYR A 250 -4.21 1.14 2.61
C TYR A 250 -4.94 0.55 1.41
N PHE A 251 -4.17 -0.08 0.49
CA PHE A 251 -4.71 -0.97 -0.53
C PHE A 251 -4.03 -2.33 -0.44
N GLY A 252 -4.84 -3.41 -0.36
CA GLY A 252 -4.38 -4.78 -0.50
C GLY A 252 -4.03 -5.09 -1.95
N TYR A 253 -2.92 -5.84 -2.17
CA TYR A 253 -2.50 -6.28 -3.50
C TYR A 253 -2.27 -7.79 -3.60
N ALA A 254 -2.13 -8.51 -2.49
CA ALA A 254 -1.96 -9.96 -2.51
C ALA A 254 -2.59 -10.62 -1.27
N LEU A 255 -3.27 -11.74 -1.49
CA LEU A 255 -3.71 -12.66 -0.45
C LEU A 255 -2.76 -13.85 -0.46
N ILE A 256 -2.01 -14.03 0.63
CA ILE A 256 -0.91 -14.99 0.71
C ILE A 256 -1.37 -16.37 1.16
N THR A 257 -2.37 -16.41 2.04
CA THR A 257 -2.94 -17.68 2.51
C THR A 257 -3.62 -18.41 1.38
N GLU A 258 -3.28 -19.69 1.21
CA GLU A 258 -3.86 -20.55 0.20
C GLU A 258 -5.35 -20.82 0.49
N MET A 259 -6.19 -20.38 -0.40
CA MET A 259 -7.66 -20.59 -0.35
C MET A 259 -8.20 -21.35 -1.57
N GLY A 260 -7.34 -21.84 -2.45
CA GLY A 260 -7.75 -22.48 -3.71
C GLY A 260 -8.20 -21.48 -4.78
N LEU A 261 -7.71 -20.23 -4.72
CA LEU A 261 -8.01 -19.21 -5.72
C LEU A 261 -7.11 -19.41 -6.94
N SER A 262 -7.71 -19.39 -8.13
CA SER A 262 -7.00 -19.72 -9.37
C SER A 262 -6.26 -18.55 -10.01
N THR A 263 -6.63 -17.29 -9.68
CA THR A 263 -6.06 -16.10 -10.32
C THR A 263 -5.79 -14.96 -9.33
N HIS A 264 -4.88 -14.04 -9.69
CA HIS A 264 -4.69 -12.79 -8.95
C HIS A 264 -5.97 -11.95 -8.90
N ALA A 265 -6.75 -11.95 -9.99
CA ALA A 265 -8.05 -11.28 -10.01
C ALA A 265 -8.99 -11.82 -8.92
N HIS A 266 -9.05 -13.14 -8.74
CA HIS A 266 -9.85 -13.75 -7.67
C HIS A 266 -9.37 -13.35 -6.28
N GLN A 267 -8.06 -13.19 -6.05
CA GLN A 267 -7.53 -12.67 -4.78
C GLN A 267 -8.08 -11.27 -4.47
N HIS A 268 -8.10 -10.38 -5.47
CA HIS A 268 -8.63 -9.02 -5.32
C HIS A 268 -10.14 -9.02 -5.04
N MET A 269 -10.89 -9.88 -5.72
CA MET A 269 -12.34 -10.02 -5.49
C MET A 269 -12.63 -10.51 -4.06
N VAL A 270 -11.91 -11.52 -3.59
CA VAL A 270 -12.04 -12.06 -2.23
C VAL A 270 -11.65 -11.02 -1.19
N MET A 271 -10.52 -10.30 -1.37
CA MET A 271 -10.12 -9.22 -0.47
C MET A 271 -11.22 -8.15 -0.35
N ARG A 272 -11.81 -7.71 -1.47
CA ARG A 272 -12.94 -6.76 -1.44
C ARG A 272 -14.15 -7.29 -0.69
N ALA A 273 -14.52 -8.54 -0.91
CA ALA A 273 -15.65 -9.17 -0.21
C ALA A 273 -15.42 -9.25 1.30
N LEU A 274 -14.16 -9.43 1.72
CA LEU A 274 -13.73 -9.44 3.12
C LEU A 274 -13.58 -8.04 3.73
N GLY A 275 -13.81 -6.97 2.95
CA GLY A 275 -13.73 -5.58 3.44
C GLY A 275 -12.34 -4.95 3.35
N ILE A 276 -11.39 -5.58 2.65
CA ILE A 276 -10.07 -5.00 2.39
C ILE A 276 -10.15 -4.10 1.15
N PRO A 277 -9.78 -2.82 1.23
CA PRO A 277 -9.70 -1.97 0.06
C PRO A 277 -8.64 -2.49 -0.91
N VAL A 278 -8.97 -2.54 -2.20
CA VAL A 278 -8.05 -2.83 -3.31
C VAL A 278 -8.13 -1.70 -4.33
N ASN A 279 -7.03 -1.43 -5.02
CA ASN A 279 -7.03 -0.38 -6.03
C ASN A 279 -7.99 -0.76 -7.17
N PRO A 280 -8.95 0.12 -7.55
CA PRO A 280 -9.92 -0.21 -8.60
C PRO A 280 -9.33 -0.17 -10.03
N LEU A 281 -8.15 0.44 -10.21
CA LEU A 281 -7.48 0.52 -11.51
C LEU A 281 -6.67 -0.76 -11.74
N MET A 282 -7.32 -1.74 -12.37
CA MET A 282 -6.74 -3.03 -12.74
C MET A 282 -7.21 -3.44 -14.14
N LYS A 283 -6.44 -4.33 -14.79
CA LYS A 283 -6.73 -4.84 -16.12
C LYS A 283 -6.27 -6.28 -16.27
N GLN A 284 -7.16 -7.14 -16.73
CA GLN A 284 -6.83 -8.50 -17.17
C GLN A 284 -6.72 -8.53 -18.69
N THR A 285 -5.66 -9.13 -19.22
CA THR A 285 -5.45 -9.25 -20.68
C THR A 285 -4.31 -10.22 -21.01
N ALA A 286 -4.40 -10.92 -22.12
CA ALA A 286 -3.28 -11.65 -22.73
C ALA A 286 -2.54 -10.82 -23.80
N SER A 287 -3.00 -9.60 -24.10
CA SER A 287 -2.44 -8.76 -25.16
C SER A 287 -1.45 -7.74 -24.62
N LEU A 288 -0.20 -7.80 -25.08
CA LEU A 288 0.83 -6.81 -24.74
C LEU A 288 0.42 -5.37 -25.15
N SER A 289 -0.28 -5.21 -26.28
CA SER A 289 -0.80 -3.90 -26.69
C SER A 289 -1.83 -3.36 -25.71
N ALA A 290 -2.67 -4.21 -25.11
CA ALA A 290 -3.62 -3.80 -24.07
C ALA A 290 -2.91 -3.49 -22.74
N VAL A 291 -1.81 -4.17 -22.41
CA VAL A 291 -0.93 -3.84 -21.27
C VAL A 291 -0.33 -2.44 -21.45
N GLU A 292 0.22 -2.15 -22.63
CA GLU A 292 0.79 -0.84 -22.98
C GLU A 292 -0.28 0.28 -22.91
N THR A 293 -1.44 0.04 -23.50
CA THR A 293 -2.57 1.00 -23.44
C THR A 293 -2.98 1.30 -22.00
N PHE A 294 -2.96 0.29 -21.12
CA PHE A 294 -3.29 0.48 -19.71
C PHE A 294 -2.19 1.22 -18.97
N HIS A 295 -0.91 0.94 -19.25
CA HIS A 295 0.23 1.68 -18.70
C HIS A 295 0.14 3.18 -19.06
N ASP A 296 -0.12 3.51 -20.34
CA ASP A 296 -0.30 4.88 -20.80
C ASP A 296 -1.49 5.58 -20.14
N LEU A 297 -2.60 4.84 -19.95
CA LEU A 297 -3.77 5.35 -19.23
C LEU A 297 -3.40 5.71 -17.78
N LEU A 298 -2.68 4.85 -17.09
CA LEU A 298 -2.24 5.10 -15.71
C LEU A 298 -1.29 6.30 -15.65
N GLN A 299 -0.34 6.39 -16.58
CA GLN A 299 0.58 7.52 -16.68
C GLN A 299 -0.16 8.84 -16.86
N LYS A 300 -1.17 8.89 -17.74
CA LYS A 300 -2.00 10.08 -17.96
C LYS A 300 -2.89 10.43 -16.76
N LYS A 301 -3.36 9.42 -16.02
CA LYS A 301 -4.18 9.63 -14.84
C LYS A 301 -3.37 9.97 -13.58
N ARG A 302 -2.07 9.71 -13.57
CA ARG A 302 -1.16 9.81 -12.42
C ARG A 302 -1.35 11.10 -11.60
N GLU A 303 -1.45 12.25 -12.28
CA GLU A 303 -1.57 13.54 -11.59
C GLU A 303 -2.94 13.75 -10.91
N ARG A 304 -3.99 13.09 -11.41
CA ARG A 304 -5.36 13.21 -10.91
C ARG A 304 -5.68 12.23 -9.78
N LEU A 305 -4.85 11.20 -9.59
CA LEU A 305 -5.01 10.23 -8.52
C LEU A 305 -4.62 10.86 -7.19
N ASN A 306 -5.42 10.64 -6.14
CA ASN A 306 -5.12 11.13 -4.78
C ASN A 306 -4.07 10.26 -4.06
N TYR A 307 -3.16 9.64 -4.81
CA TYR A 307 -2.02 8.87 -4.30
C TYR A 307 -0.89 8.90 -5.32
N TRP A 308 0.33 8.63 -4.84
CA TRP A 308 1.50 8.52 -5.71
C TRP A 308 1.63 7.10 -6.26
N THR A 309 2.08 7.03 -7.50
CA THR A 309 2.38 5.79 -8.20
C THR A 309 3.60 5.99 -9.08
N ASP A 310 4.48 5.00 -9.09
CA ASP A 310 5.73 5.03 -9.86
C ASP A 310 5.69 4.12 -11.08
N GLY A 311 4.54 3.44 -11.34
CA GLY A 311 4.38 2.54 -12.46
C GLY A 311 3.17 1.62 -12.34
N MET A 312 3.27 0.49 -12.99
CA MET A 312 2.30 -0.60 -13.03
C MET A 312 2.98 -1.91 -12.64
N VAL A 313 2.31 -2.76 -11.90
CA VAL A 313 2.71 -4.15 -11.69
C VAL A 313 1.99 -5.03 -12.72
N ILE A 314 2.72 -5.94 -13.34
CA ILE A 314 2.23 -6.94 -14.27
C ILE A 314 2.49 -8.31 -13.63
N ASN A 315 1.43 -9.06 -13.36
CA ASN A 315 1.51 -10.42 -12.82
C ASN A 315 1.00 -11.41 -13.88
N VAL A 316 1.59 -12.60 -13.94
CA VAL A 316 0.95 -13.75 -14.59
C VAL A 316 -0.31 -14.07 -13.80
N ASN A 317 -1.50 -13.97 -14.41
CA ASN A 317 -2.78 -14.03 -13.69
C ASN A 317 -3.07 -15.39 -13.06
N ASP A 318 -2.74 -16.49 -13.77
CA ASP A 318 -2.92 -17.86 -13.27
C ASP A 318 -1.96 -18.16 -12.12
N MET A 319 -2.48 -18.46 -10.94
CA MET A 319 -1.69 -18.67 -9.71
C MET A 319 -0.82 -19.92 -9.79
N ARG A 320 -1.27 -21.00 -10.42
CA ARG A 320 -0.46 -22.24 -10.57
C ARG A 320 0.76 -21.96 -11.43
N THR A 321 0.58 -21.25 -12.54
CA THR A 321 1.68 -20.83 -13.41
C THR A 321 2.61 -19.87 -12.67
N PHE A 322 2.06 -18.87 -11.97
CA PHE A 322 2.83 -17.89 -11.19
C PHE A 322 3.75 -18.59 -10.16
N ASP A 323 3.19 -19.53 -9.39
CA ASP A 323 3.95 -20.28 -8.37
C ASP A 323 4.98 -21.21 -8.98
N ALA A 324 4.64 -21.89 -10.09
CA ALA A 324 5.56 -22.77 -10.82
C ALA A 324 6.77 -22.03 -11.41
N LEU A 325 6.62 -20.77 -11.81
CA LEU A 325 7.71 -19.91 -12.25
C LEU A 325 8.74 -19.64 -11.14
N GLY A 326 8.31 -19.65 -9.89
CA GLY A 326 9.15 -19.49 -8.71
C GLY A 326 9.83 -18.12 -8.63
N VAL A 327 10.93 -18.08 -7.88
CA VAL A 327 11.63 -16.85 -7.50
C VAL A 327 13.02 -16.81 -8.10
N ALA A 328 13.51 -15.64 -8.51
CA ALA A 328 14.89 -15.35 -8.88
C ALA A 328 15.46 -14.28 -7.91
N GLY A 329 16.44 -14.69 -7.09
CA GLY A 329 17.00 -13.78 -6.08
C GLY A 329 15.96 -13.30 -5.07
N LYS A 330 15.47 -12.06 -5.26
CA LYS A 330 14.49 -11.43 -4.38
C LYS A 330 13.15 -11.11 -5.08
N ALA A 331 12.99 -11.54 -6.35
CA ALA A 331 11.81 -11.21 -7.16
C ALA A 331 11.13 -12.47 -7.70
N PRO A 332 9.77 -12.54 -7.70
CA PRO A 332 9.04 -13.60 -8.38
C PRO A 332 9.21 -13.44 -9.89
N ARG A 333 9.43 -14.55 -10.60
CA ARG A 333 9.58 -14.51 -12.07
C ARG A 333 8.29 -14.20 -12.79
N GLY A 334 7.16 -14.51 -12.17
CA GLY A 334 5.81 -14.24 -12.70
C GLY A 334 5.35 -12.79 -12.57
N ALA A 335 6.16 -11.88 -11.98
CA ALA A 335 5.82 -10.48 -11.79
C ALA A 335 6.88 -9.54 -12.35
N LEU A 336 6.43 -8.39 -12.87
CA LEU A 336 7.27 -7.32 -13.40
C LEU A 336 6.69 -5.96 -13.02
N ALA A 337 7.52 -5.01 -12.63
CA ALA A 337 7.11 -3.63 -12.34
C ALA A 337 7.50 -2.73 -13.52
N TRP A 338 6.54 -2.33 -14.34
CA TRP A 338 6.78 -1.40 -15.43
C TRP A 338 6.66 0.04 -14.92
N LYS A 339 7.82 0.65 -14.73
CA LYS A 339 7.94 2.02 -14.20
C LYS A 339 7.52 3.06 -15.23
N PHE A 340 6.93 4.15 -14.75
CA PHE A 340 6.75 5.32 -15.59
C PHE A 340 8.10 5.95 -15.94
N PRO A 341 8.20 6.65 -17.08
CA PRO A 341 9.38 7.43 -17.39
C PRO A 341 9.76 8.36 -16.23
N ALA A 342 11.06 8.43 -15.95
CA ALA A 342 11.56 9.32 -14.92
C ALA A 342 11.13 10.76 -15.24
N GLN A 343 10.73 11.51 -14.22
CA GLN A 343 10.47 12.93 -14.39
C GLN A 343 11.82 13.65 -14.49
N GLU A 344 11.96 14.47 -15.52
CA GLU A 344 13.17 15.23 -15.82
C GLU A 344 12.93 16.72 -15.64
N ALA A 345 13.95 17.45 -15.29
CA ALA A 345 13.96 18.92 -15.32
C ALA A 345 15.34 19.44 -15.68
N THR A 346 15.37 20.58 -16.32
CA THR A 346 16.61 21.27 -16.68
C THR A 346 16.96 22.28 -15.58
N THR A 347 18.22 22.26 -15.14
CA THR A 347 18.75 23.20 -14.14
C THR A 347 20.21 23.54 -14.41
N ILE A 348 20.81 24.39 -13.58
CA ILE A 348 22.20 24.79 -13.69
C ILE A 348 23.02 24.11 -12.61
N LEU A 349 24.17 23.54 -12.99
CA LEU A 349 25.18 23.03 -12.05
C LEU A 349 25.95 24.20 -11.46
N ASN A 350 25.69 24.50 -10.19
CA ASN A 350 26.34 25.61 -9.50
C ASN A 350 27.72 25.25 -8.94
N ASP A 351 27.85 24.02 -8.39
CA ASP A 351 29.10 23.52 -7.79
C ASP A 351 29.08 21.99 -7.67
N VAL A 352 30.20 21.40 -7.30
CA VAL A 352 30.34 19.98 -7.00
C VAL A 352 31.01 19.81 -5.65
N SER A 353 30.25 19.30 -4.67
CA SER A 353 30.78 18.95 -3.35
C SER A 353 31.11 17.46 -3.26
N TRP A 354 31.88 17.06 -2.25
CA TRP A 354 32.29 15.68 -2.04
C TRP A 354 31.74 15.16 -0.73
N SER A 355 30.99 14.10 -0.80
CA SER A 355 30.39 13.43 0.37
C SER A 355 31.13 12.14 0.68
N VAL A 356 31.46 11.92 1.95
CA VAL A 356 32.10 10.68 2.42
C VAL A 356 31.03 9.76 2.97
N GLY A 357 30.83 8.62 2.32
CA GLY A 357 29.90 7.59 2.75
C GLY A 357 30.38 6.85 4.01
N ARG A 358 29.48 6.10 4.66
CA ARG A 358 29.76 5.31 5.87
C ARG A 358 30.93 4.31 5.71
N THR A 359 31.19 3.86 4.50
CA THR A 359 32.27 2.93 4.17
C THR A 359 33.57 3.63 3.79
N GLY A 360 33.67 4.97 3.90
CA GLY A 360 34.83 5.76 3.49
C GLY A 360 34.89 6.09 2.00
N VAL A 361 33.91 5.65 1.21
CA VAL A 361 33.83 5.96 -0.22
C VAL A 361 33.46 7.44 -0.39
N VAL A 362 34.21 8.16 -1.22
CA VAL A 362 33.99 9.56 -1.57
C VAL A 362 33.15 9.63 -2.83
N THR A 363 31.99 10.29 -2.74
CA THR A 363 31.03 10.43 -3.82
C THR A 363 30.85 11.90 -4.20
N PRO A 364 30.99 12.29 -5.48
CA PRO A 364 30.72 13.64 -5.93
C PRO A 364 29.21 13.90 -5.95
N VAL A 365 28.81 15.08 -5.48
CA VAL A 365 27.42 15.54 -5.42
C VAL A 365 27.32 16.88 -6.14
N ALA A 366 26.49 16.95 -7.16
CA ALA A 366 26.19 18.19 -7.86
C ALA A 366 25.33 19.10 -6.96
N GLU A 367 25.75 20.34 -6.83
CA GLU A 367 24.97 21.43 -6.24
C GLU A 367 24.25 22.19 -7.34
N LEU A 368 22.93 22.16 -7.34
CA LEU A 368 22.10 22.62 -8.44
C LEU A 368 21.35 23.90 -8.08
N LYS A 369 21.09 24.74 -9.08
CA LYS A 369 20.04 25.75 -8.94
C LYS A 369 18.73 25.03 -8.61
N PRO A 370 18.02 25.40 -7.53
CA PRO A 370 16.82 24.69 -7.11
C PRO A 370 15.79 24.56 -8.24
N VAL A 371 15.34 23.34 -8.52
CA VAL A 371 14.35 23.05 -9.56
C VAL A 371 13.37 22.00 -9.07
N THR A 372 12.11 22.11 -9.48
CA THR A 372 11.08 21.15 -9.09
C THR A 372 11.07 19.97 -10.08
N VAL A 373 11.25 18.75 -9.56
CA VAL A 373 11.15 17.50 -10.29
C VAL A 373 10.18 16.58 -9.55
N GLY A 374 9.09 16.20 -10.18
CA GLY A 374 8.11 15.32 -9.56
C GLY A 374 7.53 15.86 -8.24
N GLY A 375 7.21 17.15 -8.19
CA GLY A 375 6.66 17.80 -7.01
C GLY A 375 7.67 18.06 -5.87
N THR A 376 8.95 17.66 -6.03
CA THR A 376 10.01 17.86 -5.05
C THR A 376 11.01 18.88 -5.55
N VAL A 377 11.42 19.84 -4.71
CA VAL A 377 12.51 20.78 -5.04
C VAL A 377 13.86 20.09 -4.84
N VAL A 378 14.56 19.88 -5.95
CA VAL A 378 15.89 19.26 -5.98
C VAL A 378 16.95 20.34 -5.98
N ARG A 379 17.94 20.21 -5.10
CA ARG A 379 19.11 21.09 -4.97
C ARG A 379 20.42 20.34 -5.15
N HIS A 380 20.40 19.01 -4.99
CA HIS A 380 21.57 18.15 -5.07
C HIS A 380 21.26 16.91 -5.89
N ALA A 381 22.23 16.46 -6.67
CA ALA A 381 22.14 15.20 -7.42
C ALA A 381 23.45 14.41 -7.30
N SER A 382 23.36 13.08 -7.27
CA SER A 382 24.55 12.24 -7.26
C SER A 382 25.22 12.23 -8.63
N LEU A 383 26.53 12.47 -8.66
CA LEU A 383 27.37 12.25 -9.85
C LEU A 383 28.07 10.89 -9.81
N HIS A 384 27.68 10.02 -8.90
CA HIS A 384 28.13 8.65 -8.68
C HIS A 384 29.63 8.52 -8.44
N ASN A 385 30.48 8.88 -9.42
CA ASN A 385 31.93 8.78 -9.35
C ASN A 385 32.61 9.69 -10.39
N MET A 386 33.96 9.76 -10.35
CA MET A 386 34.75 10.58 -11.28
C MET A 386 34.63 10.14 -12.75
N ASP A 387 34.42 8.85 -13.01
CA ASP A 387 34.30 8.34 -14.37
C ASP A 387 32.97 8.78 -15.00
N GLU A 388 31.93 8.88 -14.19
CA GLU A 388 30.66 9.43 -14.61
C GLU A 388 30.75 10.93 -14.95
N ILE A 389 31.44 11.73 -14.12
CA ILE A 389 31.71 13.15 -14.42
C ILE A 389 32.45 13.29 -15.76
N LYS A 390 33.48 12.44 -16.01
CA LYS A 390 34.21 12.45 -17.28
C LYS A 390 33.34 12.04 -18.45
N ARG A 391 32.50 11.00 -18.26
CA ARG A 391 31.57 10.51 -19.29
C ARG A 391 30.56 11.56 -19.69
N LEU A 392 30.00 12.27 -18.71
CA LEU A 392 29.04 13.35 -18.92
C LEU A 392 29.70 14.63 -19.45
N ASN A 393 31.02 14.75 -19.27
CA ASN A 393 31.83 15.96 -19.59
C ASN A 393 31.19 17.24 -18.99
N VAL A 394 30.62 17.12 -17.80
CA VAL A 394 29.91 18.21 -17.14
C VAL A 394 30.86 19.17 -16.43
N ARG A 395 30.54 20.48 -16.47
CA ARG A 395 31.31 21.57 -15.86
C ARG A 395 30.40 22.45 -15.02
N ILE A 396 30.98 23.10 -14.01
CA ILE A 396 30.26 24.11 -13.24
C ILE A 396 29.79 25.22 -14.17
N GLY A 397 28.54 25.63 -14.04
CA GLY A 397 27.87 26.59 -14.92
C GLY A 397 27.07 25.96 -16.07
N ASP A 398 27.22 24.66 -16.33
CA ASP A 398 26.45 23.99 -17.39
C ASP A 398 24.97 23.89 -17.05
N THR A 399 24.17 23.94 -18.10
CA THR A 399 22.76 23.53 -18.03
C THR A 399 22.68 22.02 -18.14
N VAL A 400 22.19 21.38 -17.07
CA VAL A 400 22.09 19.91 -16.95
C VAL A 400 20.64 19.46 -16.87
N ILE A 401 20.38 18.29 -17.43
CA ILE A 401 19.10 17.59 -17.24
C ILE A 401 19.26 16.67 -16.05
N ILE A 402 18.41 16.82 -15.04
CA ILE A 402 18.35 15.93 -13.89
C ILE A 402 17.10 15.05 -14.01
N GLN A 403 17.23 13.82 -13.62
CA GLN A 403 16.14 12.87 -13.54
C GLN A 403 16.11 12.23 -12.15
N LYS A 404 14.93 11.94 -11.63
CA LYS A 404 14.81 11.11 -10.43
C LYS A 404 15.00 9.65 -10.81
N ALA A 405 16.04 9.01 -10.28
CA ALA A 405 16.22 7.56 -10.36
C ALA A 405 15.34 6.88 -9.30
N GLY A 406 14.18 6.34 -9.71
CA GLY A 406 13.10 6.02 -8.78
C GLY A 406 12.57 7.30 -8.12
N ASP A 407 11.47 7.30 -7.44
CA ASP A 407 10.88 8.56 -6.91
C ASP A 407 11.68 9.27 -5.79
N ILE A 408 12.92 8.84 -5.49
CA ILE A 408 13.62 9.25 -4.25
C ILE A 408 14.97 9.91 -4.48
N ILE A 409 15.79 9.49 -5.43
CA ILE A 409 17.18 9.97 -5.59
C ILE A 409 17.34 10.68 -6.94
N PRO A 410 17.63 11.98 -6.92
CA PRO A 410 17.98 12.71 -8.14
C PRO A 410 19.37 12.35 -8.65
#